data_36a4ef53ef34fde2d6903a980306b810
#
_entry.id   36a4ef53ef34fde2d6903a980306b810
#
_cell.length_a   1.000
_cell.length_b   1.000
_cell.length_c   1.000
_cell.angle_alpha   90.00
_cell.angle_beta   90.00
_cell.angle_gamma   90.00
#
_symmetry.space_group_name_H-M   'P 1'
#
loop_
_entity.id
_entity.type
_entity.pdbx_description
1 polymer ?
#
loop_
_entity_poly.entity_id
_entity_poly.type
_entity_poly.pdbx_seq_one_letter_code
_entity_poly.pdbx_strand_id
1 'polypeptide(L)'
;MSKTFWMICAAATFLTATMARAAEPACDRGCLEGFMNQYLDAMVAHDPSHLPVTPTVKFTEDDVALKLGDGLWGTASGRGVYREYFDDPEEGQVAFFGTLKENGHGIALALRLKIENRRISEAESVVVRSPRTFDMMEKAGAPDPVLLETVPQADRLSRTQLTAIANQYFEAIEQGNGKVAPFDADCNRFENGMRTSGALGCSAQLDTQVFNYISRIFPRRFLVVDSDRQVVFGFFMFNHRGDVLWVNSPGEGKHDMMGAAKRPFSVDVGEAFRIKDHKILKVEALMTALPYGAKSPFVPQE
;
A
#
# COMPACT_ATOMS: atom_id res chain seq x y z
N MET A 1 -0.64 91.97 -7.27
CA MET A 1 0.56 91.10 -7.27
C MET A 1 0.18 89.81 -6.54
N SER A 2 -0.29 88.80 -7.29
CA SER A 2 -0.71 87.51 -6.74
C SER A 2 0.37 86.47 -7.08
N LYS A 3 0.96 85.80 -6.06
CA LYS A 3 1.95 84.73 -6.21
C LYS A 3 1.25 83.41 -6.07
N THR A 4 1.06 82.69 -7.16
CA THR A 4 0.52 81.36 -7.20
C THR A 4 1.65 80.32 -6.85
N PHE A 5 1.46 79.56 -5.78
CA PHE A 5 2.37 78.51 -5.33
C PHE A 5 1.91 77.20 -5.97
N TRP A 6 2.76 76.58 -6.77
CA TRP A 6 2.52 75.26 -7.32
C TRP A 6 3.13 74.21 -6.36
N MET A 7 2.25 73.33 -5.87
CA MET A 7 2.62 72.19 -5.03
C MET A 7 2.80 70.97 -5.92
N ILE A 8 4.03 70.48 -6.04
CA ILE A 8 4.34 69.25 -6.78
C ILE A 8 4.18 68.08 -5.81
N CYS A 9 3.15 67.24 -6.02
CA CYS A 9 2.99 65.96 -5.33
C CYS A 9 3.83 64.89 -6.06
N ALA A 10 4.90 64.45 -5.44
CA ALA A 10 5.67 63.29 -5.90
C ALA A 10 4.94 62.01 -5.39
N ALA A 11 4.36 61.24 -6.30
CA ALA A 11 3.83 59.93 -6.02
C ALA A 11 4.96 58.90 -6.01
N ALA A 12 5.31 58.40 -4.83
CA ALA A 12 6.24 57.26 -4.68
C ALA A 12 5.49 55.94 -4.95
N THR A 13 5.76 55.35 -6.10
CA THR A 13 5.29 54.00 -6.44
C THR A 13 6.18 52.96 -5.73
N PHE A 14 5.63 52.36 -4.68
CA PHE A 14 6.26 51.16 -4.06
C PHE A 14 6.04 49.95 -4.97
N LEU A 15 7.11 49.51 -5.69
CA LEU A 15 7.13 48.20 -6.31
C LEU A 15 7.28 47.13 -5.21
N THR A 16 6.21 46.44 -4.88
CA THR A 16 6.30 45.20 -4.09
C THR A 16 6.81 44.09 -4.97
N ALA A 17 8.09 43.75 -4.83
CA ALA A 17 8.66 42.55 -5.43
C ALA A 17 8.08 41.33 -4.71
N THR A 18 7.12 40.66 -5.34
CA THR A 18 6.70 39.31 -4.94
C THR A 18 7.84 38.36 -5.25
N MET A 19 8.60 37.97 -4.24
CA MET A 19 9.55 36.86 -4.37
C MET A 19 8.73 35.60 -4.64
N ALA A 20 8.75 35.13 -5.87
CA ALA A 20 8.29 33.80 -6.23
C ALA A 20 9.16 32.79 -5.45
N ARG A 21 8.58 32.16 -4.44
CA ARG A 21 9.22 31.06 -3.71
C ARG A 21 9.43 29.95 -4.75
N ALA A 22 10.67 29.58 -5.03
CA ALA A 22 10.97 28.44 -5.88
C ALA A 22 10.21 27.23 -5.30
N ALA A 23 9.47 26.52 -6.15
CA ALA A 23 8.83 25.28 -5.74
C ALA A 23 9.93 24.35 -5.22
N GLU A 24 9.73 23.77 -4.04
CA GLU A 24 10.64 22.76 -3.53
C GLU A 24 10.72 21.60 -4.54
N PRO A 25 11.92 21.05 -4.77
CA PRO A 25 12.05 19.92 -5.69
C PRO A 25 11.15 18.76 -5.25
N ALA A 26 10.51 18.10 -6.22
CA ALA A 26 9.69 16.93 -5.96
C ALA A 26 10.48 15.89 -5.14
N CYS A 27 9.79 15.17 -4.27
CA CYS A 27 10.40 14.11 -3.46
C CYS A 27 10.63 12.90 -4.36
N ASP A 28 11.88 12.67 -4.76
CA ASP A 28 12.27 11.51 -5.55
C ASP A 28 12.26 10.21 -4.72
N ARG A 29 12.57 9.08 -5.34
CA ARG A 29 12.62 7.77 -4.68
C ARG A 29 13.44 7.79 -3.39
N GLY A 30 14.66 8.29 -3.42
CA GLY A 30 15.53 8.35 -2.24
C GLY A 30 14.96 9.21 -1.12
N CYS A 31 14.30 10.31 -1.48
CA CYS A 31 13.58 11.16 -0.54
C CYS A 31 12.39 10.42 0.10
N LEU A 32 11.58 9.70 -0.68
CA LEU A 32 10.42 8.92 -0.22
C LEU A 32 10.83 7.79 0.72
N GLU A 33 11.83 6.99 0.33
CA GLU A 33 12.39 5.93 1.17
C GLU A 33 13.01 6.51 2.46
N GLY A 34 13.59 7.72 2.39
CA GLY A 34 14.10 8.45 3.55
C GLY A 34 12.99 8.76 4.57
N PHE A 35 11.82 9.23 4.13
CA PHE A 35 10.65 9.44 4.99
C PHE A 35 10.16 8.14 5.61
N MET A 36 10.08 7.08 4.82
CA MET A 36 9.68 5.75 5.32
C MET A 36 10.63 5.26 6.40
N ASN A 37 11.94 5.34 6.18
CA ASN A 37 12.93 4.92 7.16
C ASN A 37 12.89 5.77 8.44
N GLN A 38 12.76 7.10 8.31
CA GLN A 38 12.61 7.99 9.45
C GLN A 38 11.35 7.67 10.28
N TYR A 39 10.23 7.36 9.61
CA TYR A 39 8.98 6.96 10.26
C TYR A 39 9.16 5.65 11.06
N LEU A 40 9.77 4.64 10.45
CA LEU A 40 10.02 3.34 11.10
C LEU A 40 10.99 3.46 12.28
N ASP A 41 12.04 4.29 12.17
CA ASP A 41 13.00 4.51 13.25
C ASP A 41 12.37 5.28 14.42
N ALA A 42 11.54 6.29 14.12
CA ALA A 42 10.78 7.03 15.12
C ALA A 42 9.76 6.12 15.85
N MET A 43 9.11 5.22 15.11
CA MET A 43 8.19 4.22 15.68
C MET A 43 8.92 3.31 16.68
N VAL A 44 10.07 2.76 16.32
CA VAL A 44 10.88 1.91 17.22
C VAL A 44 11.42 2.68 18.42
N ALA A 45 11.68 3.97 18.26
CA ALA A 45 12.08 4.86 19.36
C ALA A 45 10.89 5.32 20.23
N HIS A 46 9.64 5.01 19.84
CA HIS A 46 8.40 5.50 20.47
C HIS A 46 8.31 7.03 20.53
N ASP A 47 8.93 7.73 19.59
CA ASP A 47 9.00 9.20 19.57
C ASP A 47 8.62 9.79 18.20
N PRO A 48 7.35 10.16 17.99
CA PRO A 48 6.92 10.83 16.77
C PRO A 48 7.23 12.33 16.73
N SER A 49 7.79 12.93 17.81
CA SER A 49 7.93 14.38 17.96
C SER A 49 8.86 15.04 16.93
N HIS A 50 9.80 14.27 16.40
CA HIS A 50 10.77 14.74 15.40
C HIS A 50 10.36 14.40 13.94
N LEU A 51 9.21 13.74 13.74
CA LEU A 51 8.73 13.48 12.39
C LEU A 51 8.17 14.73 11.74
N PRO A 52 8.50 15.01 10.49
CA PRO A 52 7.91 16.09 9.72
C PRO A 52 6.49 15.70 9.28
N VAL A 53 5.52 15.80 10.18
CA VAL A 53 4.11 15.53 9.90
C VAL A 53 3.31 16.81 9.66
N THR A 54 2.19 16.69 8.95
CA THR A 54 1.21 17.78 8.86
C THR A 54 0.44 17.91 10.19
N PRO A 55 -0.10 19.09 10.52
CA PRO A 55 -0.91 19.26 11.74
C PRO A 55 -2.14 18.36 11.80
N THR A 56 -2.61 17.89 10.65
CA THR A 56 -3.79 17.05 10.47
C THR A 56 -3.42 15.66 9.92
N VAL A 57 -2.23 15.15 10.26
CA VAL A 57 -1.80 13.83 9.81
C VAL A 57 -2.86 12.78 10.15
N LYS A 58 -3.22 11.98 9.14
CA LYS A 58 -4.16 10.89 9.30
C LYS A 58 -3.38 9.59 9.45
N PHE A 59 -3.58 8.91 10.58
CA PHE A 59 -2.93 7.63 10.87
C PHE A 59 -3.98 6.53 11.09
N THR A 60 -3.75 5.36 10.48
CA THR A 60 -4.57 4.16 10.71
C THR A 60 -3.69 2.94 10.90
N GLU A 61 -4.15 2.03 11.75
CA GLU A 61 -3.64 0.67 11.90
C GLU A 61 -4.82 -0.29 11.75
N ASP A 62 -4.72 -1.26 10.83
CA ASP A 62 -5.76 -2.26 10.57
C ASP A 62 -7.15 -1.59 10.38
N ASP A 63 -7.22 -0.55 9.55
CA ASP A 63 -8.40 0.31 9.30
C ASP A 63 -9.01 1.03 10.52
N VAL A 64 -8.31 1.04 11.66
CA VAL A 64 -8.71 1.84 12.82
C VAL A 64 -7.97 3.18 12.82
N ALA A 65 -8.72 4.29 12.83
CA ALA A 65 -8.13 5.62 12.98
C ALA A 65 -7.59 5.82 14.39
N LEU A 66 -6.31 6.13 14.49
CA LEU A 66 -5.58 6.30 15.75
C LEU A 66 -4.86 7.65 15.78
N LYS A 67 -4.39 8.06 16.97
CA LYS A 67 -3.42 9.13 17.07
C LYS A 67 -2.04 8.60 16.75
N LEU A 68 -1.23 9.40 16.07
CA LEU A 68 0.17 9.05 15.84
C LEU A 68 0.89 8.88 17.21
N GLY A 69 1.51 7.74 17.41
CA GLY A 69 2.08 7.34 18.68
C GLY A 69 1.29 6.22 19.41
N ASP A 70 0.04 5.96 18.99
CA ASP A 70 -0.77 4.84 19.53
C ASP A 70 -0.60 3.56 18.67
N GLY A 71 -1.18 2.45 19.12
CA GLY A 71 -1.12 1.15 18.44
C GLY A 71 0.29 0.57 18.42
N LEU A 72 0.75 0.09 17.24
CA LEU A 72 2.09 -0.47 17.05
C LEU A 72 3.22 0.48 17.49
N TRP A 73 2.99 1.79 17.44
CA TRP A 73 3.94 2.78 17.93
C TRP A 73 4.29 2.61 19.41
N GLY A 74 3.33 2.15 20.23
CA GLY A 74 3.55 1.90 21.66
C GLY A 74 4.27 0.58 21.94
N THR A 75 4.40 -0.31 20.97
CA THR A 75 4.86 -1.70 21.17
C THR A 75 5.97 -2.14 20.22
N ALA A 76 6.28 -1.36 19.18
CA ALA A 76 7.38 -1.65 18.26
C ALA A 76 8.71 -1.67 19.01
N SER A 77 9.52 -2.72 18.86
CA SER A 77 10.74 -2.93 19.64
C SER A 77 11.99 -3.21 18.80
N GLY A 78 11.86 -3.14 17.48
CA GLY A 78 12.98 -3.30 16.56
C GLY A 78 12.54 -3.49 15.11
N ARG A 79 13.48 -3.28 14.18
CA ARG A 79 13.30 -3.55 12.76
C ARG A 79 13.85 -4.95 12.45
N GLY A 80 13.19 -5.66 11.52
CA GLY A 80 13.71 -6.88 10.91
C GLY A 80 14.61 -6.59 9.71
N VAL A 81 15.00 -7.65 9.01
CA VAL A 81 15.90 -7.54 7.84
C VAL A 81 15.15 -7.37 6.53
N TYR A 82 13.94 -7.95 6.38
CA TYR A 82 13.18 -7.84 5.14
C TYR A 82 12.64 -6.41 4.97
N ARG A 83 12.93 -5.81 3.82
CA ARG A 83 12.53 -4.45 3.46
C ARG A 83 12.29 -4.34 1.98
N GLU A 84 11.09 -3.97 1.60
CA GLU A 84 10.67 -3.74 0.23
C GLU A 84 9.95 -2.40 0.13
N TYR A 85 10.32 -1.58 -0.86
CA TYR A 85 9.76 -0.25 -1.06
C TYR A 85 9.12 -0.16 -2.44
N PHE A 86 7.97 0.49 -2.49
CA PHE A 86 7.25 0.85 -3.70
C PHE A 86 7.11 2.36 -3.71
N ASP A 87 7.66 3.02 -4.72
CA ASP A 87 7.80 4.48 -4.72
C ASP A 87 7.04 5.11 -5.85
N ASP A 88 6.30 6.15 -5.53
CA ASP A 88 5.51 6.97 -6.44
C ASP A 88 5.87 8.44 -6.30
N PRO A 89 6.97 8.90 -6.93
CA PRO A 89 7.38 10.30 -6.86
C PRO A 89 6.37 11.26 -7.50
N GLU A 90 5.54 10.79 -8.44
CA GLU A 90 4.52 11.59 -9.10
C GLU A 90 3.42 12.03 -8.13
N GLU A 91 2.97 11.10 -7.26
CA GLU A 91 1.93 11.35 -6.26
C GLU A 91 2.48 11.60 -4.85
N GLY A 92 3.80 11.59 -4.69
CA GLY A 92 4.44 11.79 -3.40
C GLY A 92 4.10 10.68 -2.39
N GLN A 93 4.02 9.44 -2.84
CA GLN A 93 3.66 8.31 -2.00
C GLN A 93 4.74 7.23 -1.99
N VAL A 94 4.87 6.57 -0.85
CA VAL A 94 5.72 5.39 -0.69
C VAL A 94 4.99 4.33 0.09
N ALA A 95 5.07 3.08 -0.39
CA ALA A 95 4.60 1.91 0.36
C ALA A 95 5.77 1.00 0.71
N PHE A 96 5.55 0.16 1.71
CA PHE A 96 6.57 -0.68 2.31
C PHE A 96 5.96 -2.01 2.74
N PHE A 97 6.64 -3.10 2.38
CA PHE A 97 6.52 -4.37 3.05
C PHE A 97 7.79 -4.64 3.85
N GLY A 98 7.64 -5.03 5.09
CA GLY A 98 8.81 -5.34 5.91
C GLY A 98 8.49 -6.08 7.19
N THR A 99 9.56 -6.44 7.89
CA THR A 99 9.50 -7.13 9.17
C THR A 99 9.91 -6.21 10.31
N LEU A 100 9.18 -6.30 11.42
CA LEU A 100 9.46 -5.59 12.66
C LEU A 100 9.33 -6.54 13.84
N LYS A 101 9.65 -6.04 15.02
CA LYS A 101 9.37 -6.72 16.29
C LYS A 101 8.40 -5.87 17.12
N GLU A 102 7.39 -6.52 17.66
CA GLU A 102 6.41 -5.96 18.60
C GLU A 102 6.61 -6.65 19.95
N ASN A 103 7.02 -5.92 21.00
CA ASN A 103 7.37 -6.49 22.32
C ASN A 103 8.32 -7.70 22.20
N GLY A 104 9.29 -7.65 21.28
CA GLY A 104 10.24 -8.73 21.02
C GLY A 104 9.74 -9.84 20.08
N HIS A 105 8.45 -9.89 19.75
CA HIS A 105 7.87 -10.88 18.83
C HIS A 105 7.89 -10.38 17.38
N GLY A 106 8.21 -11.27 16.44
CA GLY A 106 8.25 -10.92 15.02
C GLY A 106 6.87 -10.69 14.44
N ILE A 107 6.73 -9.62 13.66
CA ILE A 107 5.55 -9.24 12.88
C ILE A 107 5.94 -8.84 11.47
N ALA A 108 4.99 -8.86 10.54
CA ALA A 108 5.13 -8.23 9.24
C ALA A 108 4.23 -6.99 9.14
N LEU A 109 4.65 -6.02 8.34
CA LEU A 109 4.00 -4.72 8.20
C LEU A 109 3.86 -4.37 6.72
N ALA A 110 2.65 -4.05 6.29
CA ALA A 110 2.38 -3.25 5.11
C ALA A 110 2.11 -1.81 5.57
N LEU A 111 2.86 -0.84 5.06
CA LEU A 111 2.75 0.56 5.45
C LEU A 111 2.78 1.45 4.22
N ARG A 112 1.92 2.45 4.16
CA ARG A 112 1.94 3.52 3.16
C ARG A 112 2.08 4.88 3.85
N LEU A 113 2.94 5.72 3.29
CA LEU A 113 3.02 7.13 3.63
C LEU A 113 2.66 7.98 2.42
N LYS A 114 1.93 9.09 2.67
CA LYS A 114 1.74 10.16 1.72
C LYS A 114 2.51 11.38 2.17
N ILE A 115 3.31 11.94 1.27
CA ILE A 115 4.20 13.05 1.52
C ILE A 115 3.71 14.28 0.75
N GLU A 116 3.30 15.31 1.46
CA GLU A 116 2.87 16.59 0.91
C GLU A 116 3.74 17.72 1.48
N ASN A 117 4.34 18.52 0.60
CA ASN A 117 5.24 19.61 1.00
C ASN A 117 6.32 19.15 2.01
N ARG A 118 6.95 17.99 1.74
CA ARG A 118 7.95 17.35 2.61
C ARG A 118 7.45 17.07 4.03
N ARG A 119 6.18 16.76 4.18
CA ARG A 119 5.55 16.35 5.43
C ARG A 119 4.68 15.14 5.21
N ILE A 120 4.68 14.24 6.15
CA ILE A 120 3.78 13.09 6.15
C ILE A 120 2.36 13.59 6.44
N SER A 121 1.46 13.46 5.48
CA SER A 121 0.04 13.81 5.63
C SER A 121 -0.84 12.60 5.94
N GLU A 122 -0.41 11.41 5.50
CA GLU A 122 -1.11 10.16 5.77
C GLU A 122 -0.12 9.05 6.09
N ALA A 123 -0.49 8.20 7.04
CA ALA A 123 0.17 6.93 7.33
C ALA A 123 -0.92 5.86 7.50
N GLU A 124 -0.82 4.78 6.77
CA GLU A 124 -1.81 3.69 6.75
C GLU A 124 -1.10 2.35 6.81
N SER A 125 -1.49 1.49 7.74
CA SER A 125 -0.80 0.23 7.97
C SER A 125 -1.74 -0.95 8.17
N VAL A 126 -1.26 -2.11 7.71
CA VAL A 126 -1.78 -3.44 8.01
C VAL A 126 -0.71 -4.21 8.77
N VAL A 127 -1.03 -4.67 9.97
CA VAL A 127 -0.10 -5.35 10.87
C VAL A 127 -0.40 -6.85 10.93
N VAL A 128 0.54 -7.66 10.48
CA VAL A 128 0.41 -9.12 10.47
C VAL A 128 1.15 -9.70 11.68
N ARG A 129 0.41 -9.95 12.76
CA ARG A 129 0.91 -10.50 14.02
C ARG A 129 1.03 -12.03 13.95
N SER A 130 1.91 -12.49 13.04
CA SER A 130 2.16 -13.91 12.76
C SER A 130 3.66 -14.21 12.79
N PRO A 131 4.15 -14.96 13.80
CA PRO A 131 5.54 -15.40 13.82
C PRO A 131 5.95 -16.17 12.56
N ARG A 132 5.04 -16.97 12.00
CA ARG A 132 5.29 -17.71 10.76
C ARG A 132 5.54 -16.77 9.58
N THR A 133 4.75 -15.72 9.43
CA THR A 133 4.92 -14.72 8.37
C THR A 133 6.27 -14.01 8.54
N PHE A 134 6.57 -13.56 9.75
CA PHE A 134 7.85 -12.97 10.08
C PHE A 134 9.02 -13.88 9.68
N ASP A 135 9.03 -15.14 10.14
CA ASP A 135 10.11 -16.08 9.89
C ASP A 135 10.30 -16.37 8.39
N MET A 136 9.21 -16.43 7.62
CA MET A 136 9.27 -16.66 6.17
C MET A 136 9.89 -15.47 5.45
N MET A 137 9.52 -14.25 5.79
CA MET A 137 10.05 -13.02 5.20
C MET A 137 11.52 -12.81 5.64
N GLU A 138 11.85 -13.01 6.91
CA GLU A 138 13.24 -12.94 7.40
C GLU A 138 14.14 -13.96 6.72
N LYS A 139 13.63 -15.17 6.47
CA LYS A 139 14.37 -16.21 5.73
C LYS A 139 14.58 -15.83 4.27
N ALA A 140 13.63 -15.15 3.64
CA ALA A 140 13.81 -14.60 2.29
C ALA A 140 14.88 -13.49 2.29
N GLY A 141 14.95 -12.70 3.35
CA GLY A 141 15.96 -11.68 3.62
C GLY A 141 15.91 -10.44 2.73
N ALA A 142 15.40 -10.56 1.52
CA ALA A 142 15.26 -9.49 0.54
C ALA A 142 14.06 -9.75 -0.38
N PRO A 143 13.52 -8.70 -1.04
CA PRO A 143 12.50 -8.83 -2.07
C PRO A 143 12.92 -9.71 -3.23
N ASP A 144 11.95 -10.29 -3.91
CA ASP A 144 12.20 -10.99 -5.18
C ASP A 144 12.80 -9.99 -6.19
N PRO A 145 13.94 -10.32 -6.83
CA PRO A 145 14.59 -9.45 -7.80
C PRO A 145 13.66 -8.93 -8.90
N VAL A 146 12.64 -9.69 -9.28
CA VAL A 146 11.67 -9.28 -10.32
C VAL A 146 10.89 -8.02 -9.93
N LEU A 147 10.69 -7.76 -8.64
CA LEU A 147 10.02 -6.55 -8.13
C LEU A 147 10.91 -5.31 -8.15
N LEU A 148 12.23 -5.51 -8.24
CA LEU A 148 13.23 -4.45 -8.24
C LEU A 148 13.70 -4.07 -9.66
N GLU A 149 13.40 -4.89 -10.67
CA GLU A 149 13.77 -4.63 -12.06
C GLU A 149 13.09 -3.36 -12.59
N THR A 150 13.86 -2.46 -13.17
CA THR A 150 13.32 -1.30 -13.88
C THR A 150 12.98 -1.65 -15.32
N VAL A 151 11.92 -1.03 -15.84
CA VAL A 151 11.50 -1.15 -17.24
C VAL A 151 12.00 0.07 -18.02
N PRO A 152 12.58 -0.11 -19.23
CA PRO A 152 12.97 1.00 -20.09
C PRO A 152 11.78 1.94 -20.31
N GLN A 153 12.00 3.25 -20.32
CA GLN A 153 10.95 4.26 -20.42
C GLN A 153 10.02 4.06 -21.62
N ALA A 154 10.56 3.59 -22.76
CA ALA A 154 9.79 3.36 -23.98
C ALA A 154 8.79 2.21 -23.85
N ASP A 155 9.01 1.28 -22.91
CA ASP A 155 8.21 0.07 -22.73
C ASP A 155 7.27 0.18 -21.51
N ARG A 156 7.27 1.34 -20.83
CA ARG A 156 6.45 1.56 -19.62
C ARG A 156 5.00 1.79 -19.97
N LEU A 157 4.14 1.10 -19.25
CA LEU A 157 2.71 1.38 -19.22
C LEU A 157 2.42 2.63 -18.40
N SER A 158 1.39 3.36 -18.76
CA SER A 158 0.90 4.48 -17.98
C SER A 158 0.27 4.01 -16.65
N ARG A 159 0.21 4.91 -15.66
CA ARG A 159 -0.51 4.68 -14.38
C ARG A 159 -1.91 4.09 -14.59
N THR A 160 -2.69 4.65 -15.51
CA THR A 160 -4.05 4.20 -15.80
C THR A 160 -4.07 2.76 -16.35
N GLN A 161 -3.13 2.40 -17.23
CA GLN A 161 -3.04 1.04 -17.75
C GLN A 161 -2.63 0.05 -16.65
N LEU A 162 -1.64 0.40 -15.84
CA LEU A 162 -1.19 -0.44 -14.74
C LEU A 162 -2.31 -0.72 -13.73
N THR A 163 -3.02 0.33 -13.29
CA THR A 163 -4.14 0.17 -12.33
C THR A 163 -5.31 -0.60 -12.93
N ALA A 164 -5.60 -0.42 -14.23
CA ALA A 164 -6.63 -1.19 -14.92
C ALA A 164 -6.29 -2.69 -14.97
N ILE A 165 -5.03 -3.04 -15.29
CA ILE A 165 -4.56 -4.43 -15.29
C ILE A 165 -4.64 -5.04 -13.89
N ALA A 166 -4.16 -4.32 -12.85
CA ALA A 166 -4.25 -4.77 -11.48
C ALA A 166 -5.71 -4.96 -11.02
N ASN A 167 -6.64 -4.09 -11.46
CA ASN A 167 -8.06 -4.23 -11.11
C ASN A 167 -8.71 -5.50 -11.69
N GLN A 168 -8.27 -5.95 -12.87
CA GLN A 168 -8.78 -7.20 -13.46
C GLN A 168 -8.49 -8.43 -12.60
N TYR A 169 -7.43 -8.41 -11.78
CA TYR A 169 -7.16 -9.46 -10.80
C TYR A 169 -8.33 -9.66 -9.81
N PHE A 170 -8.88 -8.57 -9.28
CA PHE A 170 -10.01 -8.65 -8.35
C PHE A 170 -11.29 -9.09 -9.05
N GLU A 171 -11.47 -8.69 -10.30
CA GLU A 171 -12.59 -9.17 -11.12
C GLU A 171 -12.47 -10.67 -11.38
N ALA A 172 -11.25 -11.17 -11.63
CA ALA A 172 -10.99 -12.59 -11.80
C ALA A 172 -11.29 -13.41 -10.52
N ILE A 173 -10.97 -12.87 -9.34
CA ILE A 173 -11.31 -13.48 -8.05
C ILE A 173 -12.83 -13.53 -7.86
N GLU A 174 -13.51 -12.40 -8.00
CA GLU A 174 -14.96 -12.32 -7.79
C GLU A 174 -15.77 -13.19 -8.75
N GLN A 175 -15.23 -13.39 -9.96
CA GLN A 175 -15.86 -14.26 -10.97
C GLN A 175 -15.41 -15.73 -10.88
N GLY A 176 -14.38 -16.05 -10.08
CA GLY A 176 -13.78 -17.38 -10.04
C GLY A 176 -13.26 -17.84 -11.41
N ASN A 177 -12.69 -16.90 -12.16
CA ASN A 177 -12.27 -17.11 -13.55
C ASN A 177 -10.93 -16.43 -13.83
N GLY A 178 -9.85 -17.20 -13.87
CA GLY A 178 -8.52 -16.69 -14.11
C GLY A 178 -8.28 -16.08 -15.50
N LYS A 179 -9.19 -16.31 -16.46
CA LYS A 179 -9.07 -15.73 -17.82
C LYS A 179 -9.51 -14.26 -17.90
N VAL A 180 -10.13 -13.73 -16.85
CA VAL A 180 -10.56 -12.33 -16.76
C VAL A 180 -9.35 -11.38 -16.64
N ALA A 181 -8.28 -11.82 -15.96
CA ALA A 181 -7.07 -11.03 -15.81
C ALA A 181 -5.93 -11.54 -16.71
N PRO A 182 -5.09 -10.64 -17.23
CA PRO A 182 -3.97 -11.02 -18.09
C PRO A 182 -2.78 -11.49 -17.24
N PHE A 183 -2.82 -12.73 -16.75
CA PHE A 183 -1.70 -13.31 -16.03
C PHE A 183 -0.58 -13.76 -16.96
N ASP A 184 0.65 -13.58 -16.54
CA ASP A 184 1.79 -14.23 -17.16
C ASP A 184 1.78 -15.75 -16.83
N ALA A 185 2.39 -16.56 -17.70
CA ALA A 185 2.48 -18.01 -17.48
C ALA A 185 3.25 -18.37 -16.20
N ASP A 186 4.25 -17.53 -15.87
CA ASP A 186 5.10 -17.69 -14.68
C ASP A 186 4.56 -16.94 -13.45
N CYS A 187 3.31 -16.43 -13.52
CA CYS A 187 2.71 -15.65 -12.44
C CYS A 187 2.65 -16.43 -11.12
N ASN A 188 3.12 -15.77 -10.06
CA ASN A 188 3.11 -16.28 -8.70
C ASN A 188 2.37 -15.34 -7.75
N ARG A 189 1.66 -15.93 -6.78
CA ARG A 189 0.99 -15.20 -5.69
C ARG A 189 1.59 -15.57 -4.35
N PHE A 190 1.88 -14.54 -3.54
CA PHE A 190 2.36 -14.68 -2.18
C PHE A 190 1.41 -13.97 -1.23
N GLU A 191 1.00 -14.64 -0.18
CA GLU A 191 0.12 -14.12 0.88
C GLU A 191 0.80 -14.36 2.22
N ASN A 192 1.03 -13.30 2.98
CA ASN A 192 1.73 -13.35 4.26
C ASN A 192 3.06 -14.16 4.18
N GLY A 193 3.86 -13.86 3.14
CA GLY A 193 5.15 -14.50 2.89
C GLY A 193 5.10 -15.92 2.31
N MET A 194 3.91 -16.50 2.14
CA MET A 194 3.72 -17.85 1.65
C MET A 194 3.27 -17.85 0.18
N ARG A 195 3.95 -18.65 -0.66
CA ARG A 195 3.49 -18.86 -2.04
C ARG A 195 2.20 -19.67 -2.06
N THR A 196 1.09 -19.01 -2.41
CA THR A 196 -0.25 -19.60 -2.39
C THR A 196 -0.71 -20.13 -3.74
N SER A 197 -0.13 -19.67 -4.87
CA SER A 197 -0.47 -20.15 -6.21
C SER A 197 -0.01 -21.59 -6.47
N GLY A 198 0.90 -22.13 -5.65
CA GLY A 198 1.42 -23.48 -5.80
C GLY A 198 2.06 -23.74 -7.17
N ALA A 199 1.85 -24.93 -7.71
CA ALA A 199 2.31 -25.32 -9.05
C ALA A 199 1.36 -24.88 -10.17
N LEU A 200 0.13 -24.45 -9.83
CA LEU A 200 -0.90 -24.07 -10.82
C LEU A 200 -0.63 -22.71 -11.46
N GLY A 201 0.08 -21.81 -10.77
CA GLY A 201 0.17 -20.41 -11.16
C GLY A 201 -1.11 -19.63 -10.87
N CYS A 202 -1.12 -18.35 -11.24
CA CYS A 202 -2.21 -17.43 -10.85
C CYS A 202 -3.56 -17.77 -11.51
N SER A 203 -3.58 -17.89 -12.84
CA SER A 203 -4.81 -18.08 -13.60
C SER A 203 -5.54 -19.37 -13.21
N ALA A 204 -4.85 -20.50 -13.30
CA ALA A 204 -5.46 -21.81 -13.01
C ALA A 204 -5.88 -21.95 -11.53
N GLN A 205 -5.19 -21.28 -10.60
CA GLN A 205 -5.64 -21.25 -9.21
C GLN A 205 -7.01 -20.58 -9.06
N LEU A 206 -7.26 -19.46 -9.75
CA LEU A 206 -8.56 -18.78 -9.68
C LEU A 206 -9.67 -19.63 -10.31
N ASP A 207 -9.37 -20.35 -11.38
CA ASP A 207 -10.30 -21.27 -12.03
C ASP A 207 -10.76 -22.42 -11.09
N THR A 208 -10.01 -22.71 -10.01
CA THR A 208 -10.44 -23.70 -9.01
C THR A 208 -11.54 -23.18 -8.09
N GLN A 209 -11.87 -21.90 -8.15
CA GLN A 209 -12.83 -21.25 -7.25
C GLN A 209 -12.40 -21.28 -5.77
N VAL A 210 -11.10 -21.26 -5.50
CA VAL A 210 -10.54 -21.23 -4.14
C VAL A 210 -11.01 -20.00 -3.34
N PHE A 211 -11.44 -18.93 -4.01
CA PHE A 211 -11.94 -17.69 -3.42
C PHE A 211 -13.47 -17.53 -3.50
N ASN A 212 -14.21 -18.58 -3.79
CA ASN A 212 -15.67 -18.50 -3.94
C ASN A 212 -16.41 -17.97 -2.70
N TYR A 213 -15.77 -18.02 -1.52
CA TYR A 213 -16.29 -17.46 -0.27
C TYR A 213 -16.16 -15.93 -0.19
N ILE A 214 -15.34 -15.31 -1.04
CA ILE A 214 -15.23 -13.85 -1.09
C ILE A 214 -16.47 -13.30 -1.82
N SER A 215 -17.30 -12.59 -1.07
CA SER A 215 -18.56 -12.06 -1.59
C SER A 215 -18.39 -10.71 -2.31
N ARG A 216 -17.37 -9.95 -1.99
CA ARG A 216 -17.05 -8.65 -2.58
C ARG A 216 -15.64 -8.23 -2.21
N ILE A 217 -14.93 -7.56 -3.14
CA ILE A 217 -13.67 -6.87 -2.87
C ILE A 217 -13.91 -5.38 -3.05
N PHE A 218 -14.12 -4.66 -1.93
CA PHE A 218 -14.42 -3.24 -1.91
C PHE A 218 -14.20 -2.65 -0.49
N PRO A 219 -13.56 -1.44 -0.38
CA PRO A 219 -13.04 -0.64 -1.47
C PRO A 219 -11.79 -1.25 -2.13
N ARG A 220 -11.49 -0.83 -3.39
CA ARG A 220 -10.25 -1.11 -4.10
C ARG A 220 -9.51 0.20 -4.27
N ARG A 221 -8.41 0.37 -3.54
CA ARG A 221 -7.66 1.62 -3.50
C ARG A 221 -6.25 1.41 -4.04
N PHE A 222 -6.03 1.74 -5.31
CA PHE A 222 -4.71 1.75 -5.95
C PHE A 222 -4.02 3.06 -5.62
N LEU A 223 -2.98 3.04 -4.79
CA LEU A 223 -2.44 4.22 -4.12
C LEU A 223 -1.04 4.60 -4.58
N VAL A 224 -0.18 3.62 -4.80
CA VAL A 224 1.20 3.82 -5.22
C VAL A 224 1.42 3.14 -6.56
N VAL A 225 1.96 3.87 -7.53
CA VAL A 225 2.34 3.31 -8.83
C VAL A 225 3.82 3.61 -9.07
N ASP A 226 4.65 2.60 -8.87
CA ASP A 226 6.06 2.65 -9.20
C ASP A 226 6.23 2.50 -10.72
N SER A 227 6.20 3.63 -11.41
CA SER A 227 6.25 3.66 -12.88
C SER A 227 7.56 3.09 -13.44
N ASP A 228 8.68 3.23 -12.70
CA ASP A 228 9.97 2.71 -13.13
C ASP A 228 10.01 1.19 -13.08
N ARG A 229 9.44 0.62 -12.03
CA ARG A 229 9.38 -0.82 -11.80
C ARG A 229 8.09 -1.46 -12.26
N GLN A 230 7.14 -0.66 -12.78
CA GLN A 230 5.82 -1.14 -13.21
C GLN A 230 5.13 -1.98 -12.11
N VAL A 231 5.16 -1.47 -10.88
CA VAL A 231 4.50 -2.08 -9.73
C VAL A 231 3.36 -1.19 -9.27
N VAL A 232 2.21 -1.78 -9.00
CA VAL A 232 1.05 -1.12 -8.39
C VAL A 232 0.89 -1.65 -6.98
N PHE A 233 0.75 -0.76 -6.01
CA PHE A 233 0.43 -1.12 -4.63
C PHE A 233 -0.87 -0.42 -4.21
N GLY A 234 -1.65 -1.10 -3.35
CA GLY A 234 -2.87 -0.54 -2.79
C GLY A 234 -3.33 -1.24 -1.53
N PHE A 235 -4.42 -0.71 -0.95
CA PHE A 235 -5.17 -1.35 0.13
C PHE A 235 -6.56 -1.74 -0.36
N PHE A 236 -6.95 -2.96 -0.01
CA PHE A 236 -8.16 -3.60 -0.52
C PHE A 236 -8.89 -4.34 0.58
N MET A 237 -10.22 -4.22 0.61
CA MET A 237 -11.03 -4.94 1.59
C MET A 237 -11.73 -6.12 0.94
N PHE A 238 -11.39 -7.33 1.37
CA PHE A 238 -12.04 -8.57 0.96
C PHE A 238 -13.12 -8.95 1.98
N ASN A 239 -14.35 -9.13 1.52
CA ASN A 239 -15.48 -9.38 2.38
C ASN A 239 -16.02 -10.80 2.20
N HIS A 240 -16.21 -11.51 3.30
CA HIS A 240 -16.88 -12.79 3.38
C HIS A 240 -18.15 -12.68 4.23
N ARG A 241 -19.33 -12.82 3.62
CA ARG A 241 -20.62 -12.68 4.30
C ARG A 241 -21.00 -13.87 5.16
N GLY A 242 -20.27 -15.00 5.08
CA GLY A 242 -20.58 -16.23 5.81
C GLY A 242 -21.69 -17.06 5.18
N ASP A 243 -22.09 -16.77 3.94
CA ASP A 243 -23.11 -17.49 3.18
C ASP A 243 -22.55 -18.64 2.33
N VAL A 244 -21.25 -18.64 2.05
CA VAL A 244 -20.51 -19.73 1.39
C VAL A 244 -19.55 -20.35 2.39
N LEU A 245 -19.82 -21.58 2.81
CA LEU A 245 -19.09 -22.26 3.88
C LEU A 245 -18.16 -23.36 3.37
N TRP A 246 -17.85 -23.34 2.10
CA TRP A 246 -16.94 -24.29 1.45
C TRP A 246 -15.91 -23.57 0.57
N VAL A 247 -14.82 -24.23 0.35
CA VAL A 247 -13.75 -23.79 -0.55
C VAL A 247 -13.30 -24.96 -1.42
N ASN A 248 -12.80 -24.65 -2.60
CA ASN A 248 -12.24 -25.65 -3.49
C ASN A 248 -10.72 -25.46 -3.54
N SER A 249 -9.99 -26.28 -2.79
CA SER A 249 -8.53 -26.19 -2.75
C SER A 249 -7.89 -27.02 -3.86
N PRO A 250 -6.87 -26.46 -4.52
CA PRO A 250 -6.14 -27.19 -5.55
C PRO A 250 -5.57 -28.52 -5.02
N GLY A 251 -5.93 -29.63 -5.68
CA GLY A 251 -5.50 -30.98 -5.31
C GLY A 251 -6.32 -31.67 -4.23
N GLU A 252 -7.11 -30.92 -3.45
CA GLU A 252 -7.94 -31.46 -2.37
C GLU A 252 -9.45 -31.48 -2.74
N GLY A 253 -9.83 -30.68 -3.73
CA GLY A 253 -11.21 -30.53 -4.16
C GLY A 253 -12.05 -29.69 -3.19
N LYS A 254 -13.38 -29.85 -3.29
CA LYS A 254 -14.35 -29.12 -2.46
C LYS A 254 -14.38 -29.67 -1.04
N HIS A 255 -14.21 -28.81 -0.05
CA HIS A 255 -14.32 -29.14 1.35
C HIS A 255 -14.90 -27.97 2.16
N ASP A 256 -15.39 -28.27 3.35
CA ASP A 256 -15.95 -27.27 4.25
C ASP A 256 -14.87 -26.34 4.80
N MET A 257 -15.19 -25.06 4.92
CA MET A 257 -14.40 -24.11 5.68
C MET A 257 -14.35 -24.52 7.16
N MET A 258 -13.24 -24.17 7.84
CA MET A 258 -13.03 -24.58 9.22
C MET A 258 -13.03 -23.39 10.20
N GLY A 259 -13.41 -23.67 11.44
CA GLY A 259 -13.26 -22.72 12.55
C GLY A 259 -13.87 -21.35 12.33
N ALA A 260 -13.09 -20.32 12.55
CA ALA A 260 -13.51 -18.92 12.43
C ALA A 260 -13.89 -18.54 10.99
N ALA A 261 -13.39 -19.24 9.97
CA ALA A 261 -13.74 -19.01 8.58
C ALA A 261 -15.20 -19.31 8.24
N LYS A 262 -15.93 -20.02 9.11
CA LYS A 262 -17.39 -20.21 8.99
C LYS A 262 -18.23 -19.00 9.43
N ARG A 263 -17.59 -17.92 9.88
CA ARG A 263 -18.28 -16.69 10.32
C ARG A 263 -18.04 -15.58 9.29
N PRO A 264 -18.92 -14.58 9.22
CA PRO A 264 -18.62 -13.39 8.44
C PRO A 264 -17.34 -12.72 8.95
N PHE A 265 -16.47 -12.30 8.04
CA PHE A 265 -15.27 -11.52 8.33
C PHE A 265 -14.91 -10.64 7.14
N SER A 266 -14.08 -9.66 7.37
CA SER A 266 -13.36 -8.89 6.34
C SER A 266 -11.86 -9.16 6.45
N VAL A 267 -11.14 -8.93 5.38
CA VAL A 267 -9.66 -9.00 5.37
C VAL A 267 -9.16 -7.69 4.80
N ASP A 268 -8.37 -6.97 5.58
CA ASP A 268 -7.64 -5.79 5.13
C ASP A 268 -6.32 -6.25 4.53
N VAL A 269 -6.05 -5.82 3.30
CA VAL A 269 -4.97 -6.34 2.45
C VAL A 269 -4.17 -5.19 1.88
N GLY A 270 -2.90 -5.09 2.26
CA GLY A 270 -1.89 -4.36 1.49
C GLY A 270 -1.34 -5.28 0.41
N GLU A 271 -1.51 -4.93 -0.88
CA GLU A 271 -1.18 -5.83 -1.98
C GLU A 271 -0.43 -5.10 -3.10
N ALA A 272 0.62 -5.74 -3.61
CA ALA A 272 1.47 -5.27 -4.69
C ALA A 272 1.38 -6.17 -5.91
N PHE A 273 1.34 -5.55 -7.11
CA PHE A 273 1.23 -6.21 -8.41
C PHE A 273 2.41 -5.82 -9.29
N ARG A 274 3.28 -6.75 -9.61
CA ARG A 274 4.29 -6.56 -10.66
C ARG A 274 3.65 -6.83 -12.02
N ILE A 275 3.70 -5.83 -12.89
CA ILE A 275 3.16 -5.92 -14.26
C ILE A 275 4.32 -5.84 -15.24
N LYS A 276 4.38 -6.77 -16.18
CA LYS A 276 5.38 -6.83 -17.25
C LYS A 276 4.70 -7.26 -18.54
N ASP A 277 5.02 -6.61 -19.65
CA ASP A 277 4.47 -6.94 -20.97
C ASP A 277 2.93 -7.04 -20.97
N HIS A 278 2.26 -6.08 -20.31
CA HIS A 278 0.80 -6.04 -20.12
C HIS A 278 0.21 -7.21 -19.31
N LYS A 279 1.02 -7.96 -18.56
CA LYS A 279 0.59 -9.12 -17.77
C LYS A 279 0.98 -8.98 -16.30
N ILE A 280 0.17 -9.55 -15.45
CA ILE A 280 0.48 -9.69 -14.03
C ILE A 280 1.48 -10.84 -13.86
N LEU A 281 2.71 -10.52 -13.49
CA LEU A 281 3.79 -11.48 -13.31
C LEU A 281 3.88 -11.95 -11.86
N LYS A 282 3.59 -11.07 -10.90
CA LYS A 282 3.69 -11.39 -9.48
C LYS A 282 2.66 -10.59 -8.67
N VAL A 283 2.13 -11.24 -7.65
CA VAL A 283 1.26 -10.61 -6.63
C VAL A 283 1.83 -10.93 -5.26
N GLU A 284 2.03 -9.92 -4.43
CA GLU A 284 2.42 -10.07 -3.03
C GLU A 284 1.46 -9.33 -2.12
N ALA A 285 1.02 -9.98 -1.05
CA ALA A 285 0.07 -9.41 -0.12
C ALA A 285 0.48 -9.67 1.34
N LEU A 286 0.30 -8.64 2.17
CA LEU A 286 0.24 -8.75 3.62
C LEU A 286 -1.18 -8.42 4.07
N MET A 287 -1.77 -9.30 4.88
CA MET A 287 -3.18 -9.19 5.20
C MET A 287 -3.50 -9.61 6.63
N THR A 288 -4.51 -8.98 7.21
CA THR A 288 -5.04 -9.30 8.54
C THR A 288 -6.57 -9.39 8.50
N ALA A 289 -7.14 -10.26 9.35
CA ALA A 289 -8.59 -10.42 9.43
C ALA A 289 -9.19 -9.34 10.34
N LEU A 290 -10.30 -8.76 9.89
CA LEU A 290 -11.08 -7.76 10.61
C LEU A 290 -12.52 -8.23 10.85
N PRO A 291 -13.26 -7.62 11.78
CA PRO A 291 -14.70 -7.81 11.88
C PRO A 291 -15.39 -7.54 10.55
N TYR A 292 -16.39 -8.34 10.21
CA TYR A 292 -17.17 -8.16 8.98
C TYR A 292 -17.78 -6.76 8.89
N GLY A 293 -17.60 -6.13 7.74
CA GLY A 293 -18.08 -4.78 7.49
C GLY A 293 -17.19 -3.67 8.07
N ALA A 294 -15.95 -4.00 8.49
CA ALA A 294 -14.94 -2.99 8.77
C ALA A 294 -14.82 -2.01 7.60
N LYS A 295 -14.61 -0.74 7.91
CA LYS A 295 -14.58 0.34 6.92
C LYS A 295 -13.29 1.13 7.05
N SER A 296 -12.62 1.33 5.93
CA SER A 296 -11.44 2.18 5.90
C SER A 296 -11.81 3.65 6.17
N PRO A 297 -11.15 4.31 7.14
CA PRO A 297 -11.32 5.75 7.36
C PRO A 297 -10.88 6.61 6.17
N PHE A 298 -10.15 6.05 5.21
CA PHE A 298 -9.72 6.72 3.99
C PHE A 298 -10.77 6.74 2.88
N VAL A 299 -11.92 6.10 3.10
CA VAL A 299 -13.04 6.09 2.15
C VAL A 299 -14.19 6.87 2.77
N PRO A 300 -14.90 7.73 2.00
CA PRO A 300 -16.10 8.38 2.49
C PRO A 300 -17.07 7.36 3.08
N GLN A 301 -17.58 7.64 4.26
CA GLN A 301 -18.62 6.81 4.89
C GLN A 301 -19.95 7.15 4.22
N GLU A 302 -20.60 6.14 3.65
CA GLU A 302 -21.98 6.25 3.14
C GLU A 302 -22.99 6.38 4.29
#